data_1af51b67753f97a2784f576a71c88510
#
_entry.id   1af51b67753f97a2784f576a71c88510
#
_cell.length_a   1.000
_cell.length_b   1.000
_cell.length_c   1.000
_cell.angle_alpha   90.00
_cell.angle_beta   90.00
_cell.angle_gamma   90.00
#
_symmetry.space_group_name_H-M   'P 1'
#
loop_
_entity.id
_entity.type
_entity.pdbx_description
1 polymer ?
#
loop_
_entity_poly.entity_id
_entity_poly.type
_entity_poly.pdbx_seq_one_letter_code
_entity_poly.pdbx_strand_id
1 'polypeptide(L)'
;MKLVILAGGYGTRLSEETKLKPKPLIKIGSKPIIWHIMKIYSFYGIKNFIICLGYKGYMIKNDLKKYALEEKWKISYVNTGLHTMTGGRIKRIKKFIKDDENFCLSYGDGLSNVKINDLIKFHLKNKKIATLTAVKYKNPKGVLSIDKKFLIKKIKEKPLEYI
;
A
#
# COMPACT_ATOMS: atom_id res chain seq x y z
N MET A 1 3.69 12.15 -12.72
CA MET A 1 3.50 10.83 -12.07
C MET A 1 2.67 10.98 -10.82
N LYS A 2 1.80 10.03 -10.52
CA LYS A 2 0.91 10.02 -9.35
C LYS A 2 1.18 8.80 -8.48
N LEU A 3 0.86 8.90 -7.18
CA LEU A 3 0.79 7.75 -6.29
C LEU A 3 -0.67 7.36 -6.06
N VAL A 4 -1.00 6.13 -6.38
CA VAL A 4 -2.28 5.49 -6.03
C VAL A 4 -2.12 4.78 -4.69
N ILE A 5 -2.99 5.06 -3.71
CA ILE A 5 -2.99 4.39 -2.40
C ILE A 5 -4.27 3.60 -2.21
N LEU A 6 -4.13 2.30 -2.02
CA LEU A 6 -5.25 1.39 -1.73
C LEU A 6 -5.59 1.45 -0.24
N ALA A 7 -6.62 2.18 0.13
CA ALA A 7 -7.01 2.46 1.51
C ALA A 7 -8.46 2.05 1.82
N GLY A 8 -9.05 1.14 1.04
CA GLY A 8 -10.45 0.77 1.16
C GLY A 8 -10.73 -0.57 1.83
N GLY A 9 -9.71 -1.26 2.35
CA GLY A 9 -9.86 -2.56 3.02
C GLY A 9 -10.39 -2.47 4.45
N TYR A 10 -10.93 -3.58 4.96
CA TYR A 10 -11.47 -3.67 6.33
C TYR A 10 -10.39 -3.65 7.42
N GLY A 11 -9.18 -4.08 7.15
CA GLY A 11 -8.08 -4.14 8.13
C GLY A 11 -8.25 -5.22 9.21
N THR A 12 -8.95 -6.32 8.91
CA THR A 12 -9.40 -7.36 9.87
C THR A 12 -8.31 -7.99 10.75
N ARG A 13 -7.06 -7.94 10.32
CA ARG A 13 -5.91 -8.50 11.07
C ARG A 13 -5.54 -7.73 12.34
N LEU A 14 -5.99 -6.47 12.49
CA LEU A 14 -5.80 -5.62 13.67
C LEU A 14 -7.17 -5.28 14.28
N SER A 15 -7.86 -6.31 14.77
CA SER A 15 -9.30 -6.30 15.06
C SER A 15 -9.76 -5.23 16.09
N GLU A 16 -8.97 -4.94 17.09
CA GLU A 16 -9.39 -4.00 18.17
C GLU A 16 -9.33 -2.54 17.72
N GLU A 17 -8.23 -2.08 17.18
CA GLU A 17 -8.08 -0.69 16.73
C GLU A 17 -8.85 -0.37 15.45
N THR A 18 -8.98 -1.36 14.54
CA THR A 18 -9.68 -1.15 13.26
C THR A 18 -11.20 -1.13 13.38
N LYS A 19 -11.77 -1.58 14.50
CA LYS A 19 -13.20 -1.36 14.82
C LYS A 19 -13.55 0.12 14.91
N LEU A 20 -12.65 0.95 15.41
CA LEU A 20 -12.88 2.39 15.59
C LEU A 20 -12.39 3.20 14.39
N LYS A 21 -11.20 2.91 13.87
CA LYS A 21 -10.55 3.68 12.78
C LYS A 21 -10.08 2.75 11.66
N PRO A 22 -10.10 3.19 10.38
CA PRO A 22 -9.51 2.41 9.30
C PRO A 22 -7.98 2.34 9.49
N LYS A 23 -7.37 1.18 9.17
CA LYS A 23 -5.94 0.90 9.37
C LYS A 23 -4.98 2.03 8.90
N PRO A 24 -5.20 2.68 7.74
CA PRO A 24 -4.35 3.78 7.30
C PRO A 24 -4.31 4.99 8.26
N LEU A 25 -5.29 5.12 9.17
CA LEU A 25 -5.36 6.19 10.17
C LEU A 25 -4.77 5.82 11.54
N ILE A 26 -4.24 4.62 11.70
CA ILE A 26 -3.45 4.26 12.89
C ILE A 26 -2.21 5.14 12.90
N LYS A 27 -1.91 5.72 14.05
CA LYS A 27 -0.81 6.66 14.20
C LYS A 27 0.51 5.97 14.49
N ILE A 28 1.58 6.50 13.90
CA ILE A 28 2.97 6.26 14.29
C ILE A 28 3.50 7.62 14.76
N GLY A 29 3.75 7.73 16.05
CA GLY A 29 3.96 9.05 16.67
C GLY A 29 2.71 9.93 16.58
N SER A 30 2.85 11.15 16.09
CA SER A 30 1.74 12.11 15.98
C SER A 30 0.94 12.01 14.67
N LYS A 31 1.42 11.28 13.66
CA LYS A 31 0.85 11.25 12.31
C LYS A 31 0.34 9.86 11.91
N PRO A 32 -0.73 9.76 11.07
CA PRO A 32 -1.24 8.46 10.62
C PRO A 32 -0.29 7.78 9.62
N ILE A 33 -0.36 6.45 9.54
CA ILE A 33 0.48 5.67 8.62
C ILE A 33 0.40 6.20 7.19
N ILE A 34 -0.79 6.48 6.70
CA ILE A 34 -0.99 7.00 5.34
C ILE A 34 -0.27 8.33 5.10
N TRP A 35 -0.18 9.20 6.11
CA TRP A 35 0.59 10.44 6.02
C TRP A 35 2.09 10.15 5.81
N HIS A 36 2.65 9.19 6.57
CA HIS A 36 4.06 8.80 6.41
C HIS A 36 4.34 8.26 5.01
N ILE A 37 3.44 7.42 4.47
CA ILE A 37 3.55 6.93 3.09
C ILE A 37 3.59 8.12 2.11
N MET A 38 2.62 9.02 2.21
CA MET A 38 2.53 10.19 1.34
C MET A 38 3.75 11.10 1.49
N LYS A 39 4.28 11.26 2.71
CA LYS A 39 5.47 12.08 2.98
C LYS A 39 6.72 11.50 2.34
N ILE A 40 6.91 10.17 2.39
CA ILE A 40 8.00 9.48 1.69
C ILE A 40 7.95 9.79 0.20
N TYR A 41 6.82 9.57 -0.46
CA TYR A 41 6.70 9.85 -1.90
C TYR A 41 6.83 11.34 -2.23
N SER A 42 6.31 12.22 -1.37
CA SER A 42 6.44 13.67 -1.51
C SER A 42 7.90 14.14 -1.44
N PHE A 43 8.73 13.52 -0.60
CA PHE A 43 10.18 13.77 -0.54
C PHE A 43 10.85 13.50 -1.91
N TYR A 44 10.37 12.52 -2.67
CA TYR A 44 10.83 12.23 -4.03
C TYR A 44 10.08 13.01 -5.12
N GLY A 45 9.35 14.08 -4.77
CA GLY A 45 8.67 14.97 -5.72
C GLY A 45 7.27 14.53 -6.16
N ILE A 46 6.75 13.39 -5.68
CA ILE A 46 5.41 12.90 -6.02
C ILE A 46 4.40 13.50 -5.03
N LYS A 47 3.73 14.58 -5.42
CA LYS A 47 2.75 15.32 -4.61
C LYS A 47 1.29 15.14 -5.06
N ASN A 48 1.05 14.35 -6.09
CA ASN A 48 -0.29 14.04 -6.61
C ASN A 48 -0.70 12.64 -6.17
N PHE A 49 -1.76 12.54 -5.38
CA PHE A 49 -2.22 11.31 -4.75
C PHE A 49 -3.65 10.97 -5.18
N ILE A 50 -3.90 9.68 -5.40
CA ILE A 50 -5.24 9.12 -5.61
C ILE A 50 -5.49 8.12 -4.48
N ILE A 51 -6.43 8.43 -3.59
CA ILE A 51 -6.76 7.56 -2.47
C ILE A 51 -8.00 6.74 -2.82
N CYS A 52 -7.81 5.43 -2.98
CA CYS A 52 -8.90 4.48 -3.22
C CYS A 52 -9.61 4.17 -1.91
N LEU A 53 -10.76 4.78 -1.68
CA LEU A 53 -11.56 4.64 -0.47
C LEU A 53 -12.51 3.44 -0.54
N GLY A 54 -12.90 2.95 0.64
CA GLY A 54 -13.89 1.92 0.89
C GLY A 54 -14.36 1.99 2.33
N TYR A 55 -14.02 0.98 3.15
CA TYR A 55 -14.40 0.94 4.57
C TYR A 55 -13.96 2.21 5.32
N LYS A 56 -14.92 2.89 5.96
CA LYS A 56 -14.70 4.16 6.70
C LYS A 56 -13.91 5.21 5.92
N GLY A 57 -14.02 5.24 4.59
CA GLY A 57 -13.26 6.14 3.73
C GLY A 57 -13.50 7.63 4.02
N TYR A 58 -14.66 7.99 4.58
CA TYR A 58 -14.96 9.36 5.01
C TYR A 58 -13.99 9.85 6.11
N MET A 59 -13.58 8.96 7.02
CA MET A 59 -12.62 9.29 8.08
C MET A 59 -11.24 9.62 7.48
N ILE A 60 -10.80 8.82 6.49
CA ILE A 60 -9.53 9.05 5.79
C ILE A 60 -9.56 10.40 5.08
N LYS A 61 -10.65 10.68 4.35
CA LYS A 61 -10.83 11.96 3.65
C LYS A 61 -10.78 13.15 4.62
N ASN A 62 -11.47 13.07 5.74
CA ASN A 62 -11.54 14.15 6.72
C ASN A 62 -10.19 14.39 7.41
N ASP A 63 -9.49 13.31 7.79
CA ASP A 63 -8.19 13.42 8.46
C ASP A 63 -7.11 13.99 7.54
N LEU A 64 -7.09 13.57 6.26
CA LEU A 64 -6.06 14.02 5.30
C LEU A 64 -6.26 15.46 4.82
N LYS A 65 -7.45 16.05 4.94
CA LYS A 65 -7.69 17.44 4.51
C LYS A 65 -6.75 18.44 5.19
N LYS A 66 -6.50 18.26 6.49
CA LYS A 66 -5.61 19.17 7.27
C LYS A 66 -4.16 19.14 6.77
N TYR A 67 -3.68 17.95 6.38
CA TYR A 67 -2.31 17.79 5.88
C TYR A 67 -2.15 18.20 4.43
N ALA A 68 -3.21 18.13 3.62
CA ALA A 68 -3.15 18.47 2.20
C ALA A 68 -2.68 19.90 1.96
N LEU A 69 -3.15 20.86 2.77
CA LEU A 69 -2.77 22.26 2.70
C LEU A 69 -1.34 22.47 3.21
N GLU A 70 -1.01 21.97 4.41
CA GLU A 70 0.31 22.08 5.02
C GLU A 70 1.43 21.58 4.11
N GLU A 71 1.20 20.42 3.47
CA GLU A 71 2.21 19.70 2.66
C GLU A 71 2.14 20.06 1.16
N LYS A 72 1.19 20.90 0.76
CA LYS A 72 0.90 21.25 -0.65
C LYS A 72 0.64 20.01 -1.52
N TRP A 73 -0.12 19.04 -0.98
CA TRP A 73 -0.51 17.83 -1.67
C TRP A 73 -1.79 18.01 -2.48
N LYS A 74 -1.80 17.47 -3.69
CA LYS A 74 -3.03 17.35 -4.50
C LYS A 74 -3.60 15.94 -4.28
N ILE A 75 -4.79 15.85 -3.67
CA ILE A 75 -5.40 14.56 -3.30
C ILE A 75 -6.74 14.38 -4.00
N SER A 76 -6.86 13.33 -4.80
CA SER A 76 -8.13 12.85 -5.35
C SER A 76 -8.65 11.69 -4.50
N TYR A 77 -9.83 11.85 -3.92
CA TYR A 77 -10.50 10.80 -3.14
C TYR A 77 -11.51 10.08 -4.03
N VAL A 78 -11.34 8.77 -4.21
CA VAL A 78 -12.22 7.96 -5.08
C VAL A 78 -12.85 6.85 -4.25
N ASN A 79 -14.17 6.89 -4.11
CA ASN A 79 -14.88 5.75 -3.54
C ASN A 79 -14.84 4.58 -4.54
N THR A 80 -14.06 3.56 -4.21
CA THR A 80 -13.87 2.37 -5.04
C THR A 80 -14.73 1.18 -4.59
N GLY A 81 -15.64 1.41 -3.63
CA GLY A 81 -16.55 0.41 -3.11
C GLY A 81 -15.99 -0.41 -1.95
N LEU A 82 -16.91 -0.98 -1.16
CA LEU A 82 -16.59 -1.69 0.08
C LEU A 82 -15.98 -3.07 -0.22
N HIS A 83 -16.64 -3.86 -1.08
CA HIS A 83 -16.27 -5.24 -1.38
C HIS A 83 -15.38 -5.38 -2.63
N THR A 84 -14.74 -4.28 -3.05
CA THR A 84 -13.91 -4.27 -4.26
C THR A 84 -12.50 -4.73 -3.95
N MET A 85 -12.04 -5.75 -4.67
CA MET A 85 -10.67 -6.28 -4.59
C MET A 85 -9.65 -5.33 -5.25
N THR A 86 -8.38 -5.56 -5.02
CA THR A 86 -7.24 -4.73 -5.47
C THR A 86 -7.33 -4.30 -6.94
N GLY A 87 -7.41 -5.26 -7.86
CA GLY A 87 -7.51 -4.98 -9.30
C GLY A 87 -8.76 -4.21 -9.68
N GLY A 88 -9.90 -4.50 -9.02
CA GLY A 88 -11.14 -3.77 -9.21
C GLY A 88 -11.02 -2.30 -8.80
N ARG A 89 -10.30 -1.98 -7.72
CA ARG A 89 -10.06 -0.60 -7.30
C ARG A 89 -9.22 0.16 -8.33
N ILE A 90 -8.18 -0.47 -8.87
CA ILE A 90 -7.35 0.11 -9.93
C ILE A 90 -8.19 0.37 -11.18
N LYS A 91 -9.04 -0.58 -11.59
CA LYS A 91 -9.95 -0.39 -12.74
C LYS A 91 -10.87 0.82 -12.55
N ARG A 92 -11.42 1.02 -11.34
CA ARG A 92 -12.35 2.12 -11.04
C ARG A 92 -11.72 3.51 -11.05
N ILE A 93 -10.41 3.61 -10.91
CA ILE A 93 -9.67 4.88 -10.99
C ILE A 93 -9.09 5.15 -12.38
N LYS A 94 -9.38 4.34 -13.40
CA LYS A 94 -8.83 4.49 -14.76
C LYS A 94 -8.87 5.93 -15.27
N LYS A 95 -10.00 6.64 -15.08
CA LYS A 95 -10.16 8.03 -15.52
C LYS A 95 -9.19 9.03 -14.86
N PHE A 96 -8.63 8.71 -13.70
CA PHE A 96 -7.70 9.57 -12.97
C PHE A 96 -6.23 9.33 -13.35
N ILE A 97 -5.94 8.20 -14.00
CA ILE A 97 -4.58 7.79 -14.40
C ILE A 97 -4.42 7.62 -15.92
N LYS A 98 -5.48 7.86 -16.71
CA LYS A 98 -5.47 7.61 -18.17
C LYS A 98 -4.41 8.39 -18.93
N ASP A 99 -4.02 9.56 -18.42
CA ASP A 99 -3.04 10.46 -19.04
C ASP A 99 -1.63 10.26 -18.46
N ASP A 100 -1.46 9.33 -17.52
CA ASP A 100 -0.16 8.98 -16.95
C ASP A 100 0.38 7.73 -17.66
N GLU A 101 1.56 7.81 -18.26
CA GLU A 101 2.25 6.63 -18.81
C GLU A 101 2.56 5.61 -17.70
N ASN A 102 2.98 6.11 -16.54
CA ASN A 102 3.30 5.30 -15.36
C ASN A 102 2.76 5.95 -14.10
N PHE A 103 2.40 5.14 -13.12
CA PHE A 103 2.01 5.58 -11.77
C PHE A 103 2.59 4.64 -10.71
N CYS A 104 2.81 5.17 -9.52
CA CYS A 104 3.18 4.37 -8.36
C CYS A 104 1.92 3.84 -7.65
N LEU A 105 2.03 2.64 -7.08
CA LEU A 105 0.97 1.99 -6.31
C LEU A 105 1.49 1.61 -4.94
N SER A 106 0.75 1.91 -3.88
CA SER A 106 1.02 1.47 -2.51
C SER A 106 -0.26 1.03 -1.80
N TYR A 107 -0.11 0.19 -0.79
CA TYR A 107 -1.17 -0.06 0.19
C TYR A 107 -1.17 1.05 1.25
N GLY A 108 -2.32 1.30 1.87
CA GLY A 108 -2.49 2.35 2.88
C GLY A 108 -1.81 2.07 4.23
N ASP A 109 -1.11 0.95 4.35
CA ASP A 109 -0.40 0.48 5.55
C ASP A 109 1.02 -0.03 5.24
N GLY A 110 1.48 0.10 4.00
CA GLY A 110 2.80 -0.38 3.56
C GLY A 110 3.87 0.71 3.67
N LEU A 111 4.59 0.77 4.79
CA LEU A 111 5.77 1.62 4.96
C LEU A 111 7.03 0.87 4.54
N SER A 112 7.94 1.57 3.85
CA SER A 112 9.23 1.04 3.46
C SER A 112 10.28 2.14 3.36
N ASN A 113 11.55 1.76 3.37
CA ASN A 113 12.69 2.64 3.12
C ASN A 113 13.22 2.55 1.68
N VAL A 114 12.38 2.12 0.75
CA VAL A 114 12.74 2.01 -0.67
C VAL A 114 13.03 3.41 -1.24
N LYS A 115 14.13 3.54 -1.95
CA LYS A 115 14.47 4.75 -2.70
C LYS A 115 13.57 4.81 -3.95
N ILE A 116 12.51 5.61 -3.88
CA ILE A 116 11.46 5.67 -4.93
C ILE A 116 12.04 6.04 -6.30
N ASN A 117 13.02 6.96 -6.36
CA ASN A 117 13.67 7.32 -7.62
C ASN A 117 14.40 6.13 -8.26
N ASP A 118 15.03 5.27 -7.46
CA ASP A 118 15.73 4.09 -7.97
C ASP A 118 14.73 3.03 -8.48
N LEU A 119 13.62 2.86 -7.78
CA LEU A 119 12.51 2.00 -8.21
C LEU A 119 11.94 2.47 -9.57
N ILE A 120 11.70 3.77 -9.71
CA ILE A 120 11.19 4.36 -10.96
C ILE A 120 12.20 4.18 -12.10
N LYS A 121 13.49 4.49 -11.87
CA LYS A 121 14.56 4.28 -12.86
C LYS A 121 14.65 2.81 -13.28
N PHE A 122 14.56 1.89 -12.32
CA PHE A 122 14.57 0.45 -12.60
C PHE A 122 13.39 0.05 -13.48
N HIS A 123 12.17 0.53 -13.16
CA HIS A 123 10.97 0.28 -13.95
C HIS A 123 11.12 0.74 -15.40
N LEU A 124 11.53 2.01 -15.58
CA LEU A 124 11.69 2.61 -16.91
C LEU A 124 12.76 1.90 -17.74
N LYS A 125 13.90 1.52 -17.11
CA LYS A 125 14.98 0.79 -17.77
C LYS A 125 14.53 -0.58 -18.28
N ASN A 126 13.72 -1.30 -17.50
CA ASN A 126 13.31 -2.68 -17.84
C ASN A 126 12.08 -2.75 -18.76
N LYS A 127 11.39 -1.65 -19.01
CA LYS A 127 10.23 -1.55 -19.93
C LYS A 127 9.17 -2.66 -19.70
N LYS A 128 8.92 -3.01 -18.45
CA LYS A 128 7.91 -4.01 -18.08
C LYS A 128 6.59 -3.34 -17.67
N ILE A 129 5.49 -4.06 -17.79
CA ILE A 129 4.15 -3.54 -17.43
C ILE A 129 4.06 -3.19 -15.94
N ALA A 130 4.72 -3.97 -15.07
CA ALA A 130 4.72 -3.75 -13.64
C ALA A 130 6.09 -4.10 -13.03
N THR A 131 6.44 -3.36 -11.98
CA THR A 131 7.61 -3.62 -11.13
C THR A 131 7.15 -3.70 -9.69
N LEU A 132 7.52 -4.75 -8.99
CA LEU A 132 7.19 -4.97 -7.58
C LEU A 132 8.43 -4.83 -6.72
N THR A 133 8.29 -4.24 -5.55
CA THR A 133 9.31 -4.31 -4.51
C THR A 133 9.14 -5.62 -3.75
N ALA A 134 10.18 -6.42 -3.71
CA ALA A 134 10.24 -7.64 -2.92
C ALA A 134 11.31 -7.50 -1.84
N VAL A 135 11.05 -8.06 -0.66
CA VAL A 135 12.01 -8.08 0.45
C VAL A 135 12.32 -9.52 0.86
N LYS A 136 13.55 -9.75 1.27
CA LYS A 136 13.92 -11.02 1.89
C LYS A 136 13.35 -11.06 3.30
N TYR A 137 12.55 -12.06 3.58
CA TYR A 137 11.97 -12.28 4.90
C TYR A 137 12.56 -13.54 5.51
N LYS A 138 13.11 -13.42 6.73
CA LYS A 138 13.53 -14.56 7.52
C LYS A 138 12.34 -15.03 8.33
N ASN A 139 11.77 -16.18 7.96
CA ASN A 139 10.67 -16.75 8.72
C ASN A 139 11.14 -17.04 10.15
N PRO A 140 10.54 -16.45 11.19
CA PRO A 140 10.94 -16.66 12.58
C PRO A 140 10.59 -18.06 13.07
N LYS A 141 9.77 -18.81 12.35
CA LYS A 141 9.32 -20.16 12.68
C LYS A 141 9.88 -21.16 11.69
N GLY A 142 9.97 -22.43 12.11
CA GLY A 142 10.25 -23.53 11.22
C GLY A 142 9.08 -23.77 10.25
N VAL A 143 9.39 -24.21 9.05
CA VAL A 143 8.39 -24.59 8.02
C VAL A 143 8.43 -26.09 7.81
N LEU A 144 7.26 -26.73 7.89
CA LEU A 144 7.09 -28.14 7.64
C LEU A 144 6.60 -28.35 6.20
N SER A 145 7.26 -29.24 5.46
CA SER A 145 6.73 -29.78 4.22
C SER A 145 6.05 -31.11 4.55
N ILE A 146 4.74 -31.21 4.28
CA ILE A 146 3.94 -32.41 4.53
C ILE A 146 3.45 -32.98 3.19
N ASP A 147 3.24 -34.30 3.13
CA ASP A 147 2.66 -34.95 1.97
C ASP A 147 1.12 -35.05 2.06
N LYS A 148 0.51 -35.69 1.05
CA LYS A 148 -0.94 -35.92 0.99
C LYS A 148 -1.50 -36.80 2.12
N LYS A 149 -0.63 -37.54 2.84
CA LYS A 149 -0.97 -38.39 4.00
C LYS A 149 -0.65 -37.69 5.33
N PHE A 150 -0.36 -36.36 5.30
CA PHE A 150 0.04 -35.55 6.47
C PHE A 150 1.34 -35.99 7.14
N LEU A 151 2.21 -36.74 6.44
CA LEU A 151 3.53 -37.10 6.96
C LEU A 151 4.52 -36.01 6.66
N ILE A 152 5.38 -35.70 7.66
CA ILE A 152 6.42 -34.68 7.54
C ILE A 152 7.51 -35.22 6.61
N LYS A 153 7.72 -34.54 5.47
CA LYS A 153 8.81 -34.82 4.52
C LYS A 153 10.05 -34.02 4.78
N LYS A 154 9.91 -32.80 5.25
CA LYS A 154 11.04 -31.90 5.45
C LYS A 154 10.70 -30.86 6.50
N ILE A 155 11.70 -30.54 7.31
CA ILE A 155 11.69 -29.41 8.26
C ILE A 155 12.76 -28.44 7.80
N LYS A 156 12.38 -27.14 7.63
CA LYS A 156 13.31 -26.03 7.40
C LYS A 156 13.22 -25.08 8.57
N GLU A 157 14.30 -24.94 9.31
CA GLU A 157 14.39 -23.97 10.40
C GLU A 157 14.66 -22.57 9.83
N LYS A 158 13.79 -21.61 10.18
CA LYS A 158 13.91 -20.18 9.82
C LYS A 158 14.35 -19.93 8.37
N PRO A 159 13.65 -20.47 7.36
CA PRO A 159 14.03 -20.30 5.97
C PRO A 159 13.93 -18.84 5.54
N LEU A 160 14.83 -18.43 4.62
CA LEU A 160 14.69 -17.15 3.92
C LEU A 160 13.66 -17.30 2.81
N GLU A 161 12.65 -16.44 2.83
CA GLU A 161 11.61 -16.36 1.81
C GLU A 161 11.53 -14.94 1.24
N TYR A 162 11.06 -14.81 0.00
CA TYR A 162 10.76 -13.51 -0.59
C TYR A 162 9.26 -13.23 -0.46
N ILE A 163 8.90 -12.06 0.05
CA ILE A 163 7.54 -11.56 0.15
C ILE A 163 7.38 -10.22 -0.56
#